data_86207c32f5ff69fedee807932d285a36
#
_entry.id   86207c32f5ff69fedee807932d285a36
#
_cell.length_a   1.000
_cell.length_b   1.000
_cell.length_c   1.000
_cell.angle_alpha   90.00
_cell.angle_beta   90.00
_cell.angle_gamma   90.00
#
_symmetry.space_group_name_H-M   'P 1'
#
loop_
_entity.id
_entity.type
_entity.pdbx_description
1 polymer ?
#
loop_
_entity_poly.entity_id
_entity_poly.type
_entity_poly.pdbx_seq_one_letter_code
_entity_poly.pdbx_strand_id
1 'polypeptide(L)'
;MIIDFHTHTFPDSLAKKAMALLYEEAKGLYTPVYDGTISGLLKNMDDWNIDMSVIQPIVTKQSQTKNINEWAAAVNNGYPGRIIGFGSIFPHSDDYKRDIDFVVSLGLKGLKFHAEYQNFILDDDKMLEIYDYALGKNLILLHHAGFDPAFPAPFRSNPKKFARVIKEMRGGIIIAAHLGGHAQWDGVEKYLCGTNIYLDTSMGFEYFSNDQFLRILKKHGADKILFGSDAPWSNAKTEIEHIKNLPLTESEKNLILSGNAKRILNI
;
A
#
# COMPACT_ATOMS: atom_id res chain seq x y z
N MET A 1 19.22 6.19 -2.20
CA MET A 1 18.29 5.08 -2.56
C MET A 1 16.87 5.52 -2.27
N ILE A 2 15.94 5.21 -3.18
CA ILE A 2 14.51 5.50 -3.04
C ILE A 2 13.75 4.20 -3.26
N ILE A 3 12.86 3.84 -2.33
CA ILE A 3 11.99 2.67 -2.41
C ILE A 3 10.54 3.16 -2.41
N ASP A 4 9.83 2.96 -3.52
CA ASP A 4 8.42 3.24 -3.63
C ASP A 4 7.62 2.03 -3.10
N PHE A 5 7.04 2.18 -1.91
CA PHE A 5 6.37 1.08 -1.23
C PHE A 5 4.94 0.83 -1.72
N HIS A 6 4.40 1.70 -2.59
CA HIS A 6 3.03 1.61 -3.04
C HIS A 6 2.89 1.91 -4.52
N THR A 7 2.89 0.86 -5.34
CA THR A 7 2.68 0.95 -6.79
C THR A 7 1.72 -0.13 -7.29
N HIS A 8 1.08 0.14 -8.41
CA HIS A 8 0.13 -0.79 -9.02
C HIS A 8 0.53 -1.15 -10.45
N THR A 9 0.56 -2.45 -10.71
CA THR A 9 0.75 -3.01 -12.04
C THR A 9 -0.15 -4.23 -12.21
N PHE A 10 -0.37 -4.62 -13.44
CA PHE A 10 -1.21 -5.73 -13.82
C PHE A 10 -0.46 -6.65 -14.79
N PRO A 11 -0.82 -7.94 -14.88
CA PRO A 11 -0.36 -8.79 -15.98
C PRO A 11 -0.64 -8.11 -17.33
N ASP A 12 0.31 -8.13 -18.26
CA ASP A 12 0.23 -7.39 -19.53
C ASP A 12 -1.07 -7.67 -20.31
N SER A 13 -1.56 -8.92 -20.25
CA SER A 13 -2.84 -9.31 -20.87
C SER A 13 -4.07 -8.62 -20.25
N LEU A 14 -3.96 -8.11 -19.03
CA LEU A 14 -5.04 -7.47 -18.28
C LEU A 14 -4.85 -5.96 -18.13
N ALA A 15 -3.62 -5.46 -18.23
CA ALA A 15 -3.24 -4.08 -17.91
C ALA A 15 -4.15 -3.05 -18.62
N LYS A 16 -4.28 -3.12 -19.93
CA LYS A 16 -5.11 -2.19 -20.70
C LYS A 16 -6.57 -2.15 -20.21
N LYS A 17 -7.16 -3.32 -19.94
CA LYS A 17 -8.56 -3.43 -19.50
C LYS A 17 -8.72 -2.95 -18.06
N ALA A 18 -7.80 -3.33 -17.18
CA ALA A 18 -7.82 -2.93 -15.77
C ALA A 18 -7.67 -1.40 -15.63
N MET A 19 -6.71 -0.81 -16.36
CA MET A 19 -6.49 0.63 -16.35
C MET A 19 -7.70 1.42 -16.85
N ALA A 20 -8.33 0.96 -17.94
CA ALA A 20 -9.54 1.61 -18.48
C ALA A 20 -10.70 1.55 -17.48
N LEU A 21 -10.94 0.38 -16.85
CA LEU A 21 -12.00 0.20 -15.87
C LEU A 21 -11.79 1.09 -14.64
N LEU A 22 -10.59 1.08 -14.07
CA LEU A 22 -10.27 1.86 -12.87
C LEU A 22 -10.33 3.37 -13.14
N TYR A 23 -9.91 3.82 -14.33
CA TYR A 23 -10.05 5.23 -14.74
C TYR A 23 -11.52 5.64 -14.83
N GLU A 24 -12.37 4.78 -15.39
CA GLU A 24 -13.83 5.02 -15.48
C GLU A 24 -14.49 5.02 -14.09
N GLU A 25 -14.17 4.04 -13.23
CA GLU A 25 -14.67 3.96 -11.85
C GLU A 25 -14.26 5.18 -11.02
N ALA A 26 -13.03 5.67 -11.20
CA ALA A 26 -12.54 6.91 -10.59
C ALA A 26 -13.14 8.19 -11.25
N LYS A 27 -14.04 8.04 -12.21
CA LYS A 27 -14.69 9.17 -12.94
C LYS A 27 -13.67 10.13 -13.57
N GLY A 28 -12.53 9.61 -13.97
CA GLY A 28 -11.44 10.40 -14.57
C GLY A 28 -10.72 11.34 -13.59
N LEU A 29 -10.91 11.17 -12.30
CA LEU A 29 -10.29 12.03 -11.29
C LEU A 29 -8.76 11.93 -11.30
N TYR A 30 -8.21 10.73 -11.55
CA TYR A 30 -6.78 10.47 -11.56
C TYR A 30 -6.31 10.06 -12.96
N THR A 31 -5.39 10.82 -13.54
CA THR A 31 -4.80 10.49 -14.85
C THR A 31 -3.58 9.58 -14.63
N PRO A 32 -3.61 8.35 -15.16
CA PRO A 32 -2.48 7.44 -14.95
C PRO A 32 -1.22 7.91 -15.69
N VAL A 33 -0.07 7.81 -15.02
CA VAL A 33 1.25 8.23 -15.53
C VAL A 33 1.97 7.15 -16.34
N TYR A 34 1.48 5.91 -16.32
CA TYR A 34 1.90 4.81 -17.22
C TYR A 34 0.74 3.82 -17.43
N ASP A 35 0.96 2.87 -18.31
CA ASP A 35 -0.06 1.96 -18.86
C ASP A 35 -0.44 0.77 -17.96
N GLY A 36 0.05 0.74 -16.71
CA GLY A 36 -0.21 -0.33 -15.75
C GLY A 36 0.60 -1.60 -15.97
N THR A 37 1.56 -1.63 -16.93
CA THR A 37 2.45 -2.78 -17.18
C THR A 37 3.71 -2.71 -16.31
N ILE A 38 4.41 -3.85 -16.17
CA ILE A 38 5.72 -3.89 -15.50
C ILE A 38 6.75 -3.08 -16.30
N SER A 39 6.71 -3.10 -17.61
CA SER A 39 7.61 -2.30 -18.46
C SER A 39 7.37 -0.80 -18.29
N GLY A 40 6.11 -0.38 -18.17
CA GLY A 40 5.74 1.01 -17.85
C GLY A 40 6.25 1.46 -16.48
N LEU A 41 6.09 0.61 -15.44
CA LEU A 41 6.62 0.88 -14.11
C LEU A 41 8.15 1.03 -14.14
N LEU A 42 8.87 0.07 -14.74
CA LEU A 42 10.34 0.10 -14.82
C LEU A 42 10.85 1.35 -15.51
N LYS A 43 10.21 1.73 -16.64
CA LYS A 43 10.56 2.97 -17.33
C LYS A 43 10.41 4.19 -16.43
N ASN A 44 9.29 4.29 -15.72
CA ASN A 44 9.07 5.40 -14.79
C ASN A 44 10.03 5.38 -13.59
N MET A 45 10.37 4.19 -13.07
CA MET A 45 11.40 4.07 -12.05
C MET A 45 12.74 4.63 -12.51
N ASP A 46 13.14 4.34 -13.75
CA ASP A 46 14.40 4.86 -14.33
C ASP A 46 14.31 6.38 -14.54
N ASP A 47 13.21 6.88 -15.09
CA ASP A 47 12.97 8.32 -15.32
C ASP A 47 12.92 9.13 -14.00
N TRP A 48 12.51 8.50 -12.91
CA TRP A 48 12.32 9.17 -11.60
C TRP A 48 13.41 8.84 -10.58
N ASN A 49 14.42 8.04 -10.96
CA ASN A 49 15.50 7.57 -10.10
C ASN A 49 14.99 6.79 -8.87
N ILE A 50 14.00 5.93 -9.08
CA ILE A 50 13.51 4.99 -8.07
C ILE A 50 14.29 3.70 -8.18
N ASP A 51 14.94 3.30 -7.11
CA ASP A 51 15.79 2.10 -7.10
C ASP A 51 14.92 0.82 -7.05
N MET A 52 13.84 0.85 -6.26
CA MET A 52 12.98 -0.32 -6.03
C MET A 52 11.52 0.10 -5.87
N SER A 53 10.60 -0.72 -6.35
CA SER A 53 9.15 -0.54 -6.15
C SER A 53 8.50 -1.80 -5.59
N VAL A 54 7.50 -1.63 -4.72
CA VAL A 54 6.67 -2.70 -4.18
C VAL A 54 5.32 -2.68 -4.92
N ILE A 55 5.03 -3.73 -5.67
CA ILE A 55 3.74 -3.85 -6.38
C ILE A 55 2.66 -4.44 -5.49
N GLN A 56 1.44 -3.88 -5.56
CA GLN A 56 0.33 -4.12 -4.65
C GLN A 56 -0.90 -4.68 -5.40
N PRO A 57 -0.89 -5.96 -5.84
CA PRO A 57 -2.02 -6.56 -6.52
C PRO A 57 -3.20 -6.79 -5.56
N ILE A 58 -4.42 -6.82 -6.09
CA ILE A 58 -5.64 -7.07 -5.33
C ILE A 58 -6.39 -8.25 -5.93
N VAL A 59 -6.79 -9.20 -5.07
CA VAL A 59 -7.65 -10.34 -5.41
C VAL A 59 -9.08 -10.01 -4.99
N THR A 60 -9.98 -9.85 -5.95
CA THR A 60 -11.40 -9.52 -5.71
C THR A 60 -12.34 -10.73 -5.82
N LYS A 61 -11.83 -11.89 -6.25
CA LYS A 61 -12.56 -13.16 -6.41
C LYS A 61 -11.65 -14.33 -6.07
N GLN A 62 -12.19 -15.38 -5.46
CA GLN A 62 -11.43 -16.59 -5.10
C GLN A 62 -10.66 -17.18 -6.29
N SER A 63 -11.26 -17.20 -7.48
CA SER A 63 -10.64 -17.74 -8.69
C SER A 63 -9.37 -17.00 -9.15
N GLN A 64 -9.10 -15.81 -8.64
CA GLN A 64 -7.91 -15.00 -8.97
C GLN A 64 -6.73 -15.31 -8.05
N THR A 65 -6.96 -15.86 -6.85
CA THR A 65 -5.94 -16.01 -5.79
C THR A 65 -4.68 -16.69 -6.30
N LYS A 66 -4.81 -17.81 -7.01
CA LYS A 66 -3.66 -18.53 -7.53
C LYS A 66 -2.88 -17.71 -8.57
N ASN A 67 -3.56 -17.28 -9.62
CA ASN A 67 -2.90 -16.68 -10.79
C ASN A 67 -2.25 -15.33 -10.45
N ILE A 68 -2.88 -14.51 -9.62
CA ILE A 68 -2.34 -13.20 -9.22
C ILE A 68 -1.10 -13.37 -8.34
N ASN A 69 -1.12 -14.29 -7.39
CA ASN A 69 0.04 -14.51 -6.51
C ASN A 69 1.21 -15.17 -7.25
N GLU A 70 0.95 -16.13 -8.15
CA GLU A 70 1.98 -16.71 -9.03
C GLU A 70 2.59 -15.64 -9.95
N TRP A 71 1.78 -14.73 -10.50
CA TRP A 71 2.27 -13.61 -11.29
C TRP A 71 3.13 -12.66 -10.46
N ALA A 72 2.69 -12.27 -9.27
CA ALA A 72 3.47 -11.39 -8.39
C ALA A 72 4.82 -12.02 -8.00
N ALA A 73 4.86 -13.33 -7.74
CA ALA A 73 6.08 -14.07 -7.47
C ALA A 73 7.00 -14.15 -8.70
N ALA A 74 6.44 -14.37 -9.90
CA ALA A 74 7.20 -14.37 -11.14
C ALA A 74 7.84 -13.00 -11.42
N VAL A 75 7.12 -11.91 -11.17
CA VAL A 75 7.65 -10.54 -11.28
C VAL A 75 8.78 -10.31 -10.27
N ASN A 76 8.56 -10.67 -9.00
CA ASN A 76 9.59 -10.55 -7.96
C ASN A 76 10.88 -11.30 -8.34
N ASN A 77 10.78 -12.49 -8.89
CA ASN A 77 11.92 -13.30 -9.32
C ASN A 77 12.53 -12.80 -10.65
N GLY A 78 11.73 -12.21 -11.53
CA GLY A 78 12.19 -11.70 -12.81
C GLY A 78 12.96 -10.37 -12.73
N TYR A 79 12.74 -9.61 -11.66
CA TYR A 79 13.35 -8.28 -11.47
C TYR A 79 13.97 -8.13 -10.07
N PRO A 80 14.94 -8.99 -9.71
CA PRO A 80 15.55 -8.98 -8.39
C PRO A 80 16.23 -7.65 -8.09
N GLY A 81 15.97 -7.09 -6.91
CA GLY A 81 16.51 -5.80 -6.49
C GLY A 81 15.82 -4.58 -7.12
N ARG A 82 14.84 -4.78 -8.00
CA ARG A 82 14.06 -3.68 -8.63
C ARG A 82 12.59 -3.74 -8.22
N ILE A 83 11.97 -4.91 -8.21
CA ILE A 83 10.55 -5.05 -7.88
C ILE A 83 10.37 -6.10 -6.78
N ILE A 84 9.55 -5.77 -5.79
CA ILE A 84 9.07 -6.69 -4.78
C ILE A 84 7.57 -6.87 -4.99
N GLY A 85 7.12 -8.12 -5.17
CA GLY A 85 5.70 -8.45 -5.25
C GLY A 85 5.12 -8.67 -3.85
N PHE A 86 4.00 -8.00 -3.53
CA PHE A 86 3.11 -8.45 -2.48
C PHE A 86 2.08 -9.41 -3.06
N GLY A 87 1.49 -10.23 -2.21
CA GLY A 87 0.35 -11.06 -2.57
C GLY A 87 -0.97 -10.40 -2.21
N SER A 88 -2.05 -11.11 -2.49
CA SER A 88 -3.39 -10.78 -2.03
C SER A 88 -4.21 -12.06 -1.92
N ILE A 89 -5.23 -12.05 -1.05
CA ILE A 89 -6.18 -13.15 -0.90
C ILE A 89 -7.61 -12.64 -1.03
N PHE A 90 -8.56 -13.53 -1.29
CA PHE A 90 -9.96 -13.19 -1.25
C PHE A 90 -10.48 -13.30 0.21
N PRO A 91 -10.89 -12.17 0.85
CA PRO A 91 -11.22 -12.15 2.28
C PRO A 91 -12.42 -13.03 2.66
N HIS A 92 -13.29 -13.36 1.69
CA HIS A 92 -14.46 -14.20 1.90
C HIS A 92 -14.20 -15.68 1.65
N SER A 93 -12.94 -16.07 1.42
CA SER A 93 -12.55 -17.49 1.31
C SER A 93 -12.83 -18.24 2.62
N ASP A 94 -13.40 -19.43 2.51
CA ASP A 94 -13.54 -20.34 3.65
C ASP A 94 -12.18 -20.95 4.05
N ASP A 95 -11.24 -20.97 3.11
CA ASP A 95 -9.91 -21.57 3.21
C ASP A 95 -8.80 -20.51 3.22
N TYR A 96 -9.05 -19.32 3.83
CA TYR A 96 -8.09 -18.21 3.84
C TYR A 96 -6.70 -18.60 4.36
N LYS A 97 -6.62 -19.56 5.29
CA LYS A 97 -5.34 -20.05 5.83
C LYS A 97 -4.50 -20.72 4.74
N ARG A 98 -5.13 -21.57 3.93
CA ARG A 98 -4.46 -22.19 2.78
C ARG A 98 -4.02 -21.14 1.76
N ASP A 99 -4.85 -20.13 1.51
CA ASP A 99 -4.53 -19.07 0.56
C ASP A 99 -3.35 -18.23 1.07
N ILE A 100 -3.26 -17.94 2.38
CA ILE A 100 -2.12 -17.28 3.02
C ILE A 100 -0.86 -18.17 2.98
N ASP A 101 -0.98 -19.45 3.33
CA ASP A 101 0.14 -20.39 3.26
C ASP A 101 0.68 -20.53 1.83
N PHE A 102 -0.20 -20.44 0.82
CA PHE A 102 0.21 -20.40 -0.58
C PHE A 102 1.02 -19.14 -0.91
N VAL A 103 0.60 -17.95 -0.46
CA VAL A 103 1.38 -16.71 -0.61
C VAL A 103 2.76 -16.84 0.03
N VAL A 104 2.84 -17.39 1.24
CA VAL A 104 4.11 -17.66 1.94
C VAL A 104 4.99 -18.62 1.14
N SER A 105 4.41 -19.70 0.59
CA SER A 105 5.13 -20.70 -0.20
C SER A 105 5.78 -20.14 -1.48
N LEU A 106 5.19 -19.06 -2.01
CA LEU A 106 5.73 -18.31 -3.16
C LEU A 106 6.84 -17.32 -2.79
N GLY A 107 7.17 -17.17 -1.50
CA GLY A 107 8.18 -16.24 -1.02
C GLY A 107 7.75 -14.77 -1.03
N LEU A 108 6.46 -14.48 -1.18
CA LEU A 108 5.93 -13.12 -1.11
C LEU A 108 5.97 -12.60 0.32
N LYS A 109 6.33 -11.33 0.50
CA LYS A 109 6.62 -10.77 1.84
C LYS A 109 5.42 -10.08 2.51
N GLY A 110 4.34 -9.87 1.79
CA GLY A 110 3.19 -9.16 2.33
C GLY A 110 1.90 -9.42 1.59
N LEU A 111 0.81 -8.90 2.14
CA LEU A 111 -0.53 -8.93 1.56
C LEU A 111 -1.06 -7.51 1.39
N LYS A 112 -1.61 -7.24 0.21
CA LYS A 112 -2.42 -6.05 -0.06
C LYS A 112 -3.88 -6.36 0.16
N PHE A 113 -4.55 -5.46 0.88
CA PHE A 113 -5.99 -5.45 1.07
C PHE A 113 -6.60 -4.12 0.62
N HIS A 114 -7.80 -4.19 0.07
CA HIS A 114 -8.59 -3.02 -0.29
C HIS A 114 -10.05 -3.25 0.12
N ALA A 115 -10.44 -2.71 1.26
CA ALA A 115 -11.72 -2.99 1.90
C ALA A 115 -12.93 -2.71 1.00
N GLU A 116 -12.85 -1.67 0.16
CA GLU A 116 -13.93 -1.31 -0.77
C GLU A 116 -14.05 -2.31 -1.92
N TYR A 117 -12.97 -2.55 -2.69
CA TYR A 117 -12.97 -3.48 -3.82
C TYR A 117 -13.18 -4.95 -3.41
N GLN A 118 -12.74 -5.32 -2.22
CA GLN A 118 -12.88 -6.68 -1.68
C GLN A 118 -14.11 -6.86 -0.80
N ASN A 119 -14.92 -5.80 -0.62
CA ASN A 119 -16.22 -5.79 0.07
C ASN A 119 -16.18 -6.34 1.51
N PHE A 120 -15.23 -5.89 2.33
CA PHE A 120 -15.17 -6.23 3.76
C PHE A 120 -15.06 -4.96 4.63
N ILE A 121 -15.38 -5.07 5.90
CA ILE A 121 -15.15 -4.00 6.88
C ILE A 121 -13.82 -4.29 7.58
N LEU A 122 -12.93 -3.28 7.64
CA LEU A 122 -11.54 -3.44 8.09
C LEU A 122 -11.40 -4.12 9.45
N ASP A 123 -12.29 -3.80 10.39
CA ASP A 123 -12.24 -4.27 11.77
C ASP A 123 -13.29 -5.35 12.12
N ASP A 124 -13.84 -6.05 11.11
CA ASP A 124 -14.69 -7.21 11.34
C ASP A 124 -13.90 -8.37 11.97
N ASP A 125 -14.54 -9.14 12.84
CA ASP A 125 -13.89 -10.22 13.59
C ASP A 125 -13.22 -11.25 12.67
N LYS A 126 -13.86 -11.62 11.55
CA LYS A 126 -13.26 -12.50 10.54
C LYS A 126 -11.98 -11.91 9.96
N MET A 127 -11.93 -10.60 9.73
CA MET A 127 -10.74 -9.94 9.22
C MET A 127 -9.63 -9.92 10.26
N LEU A 128 -9.97 -9.73 11.52
CA LEU A 128 -8.98 -9.80 12.62
C LEU A 128 -8.34 -11.19 12.69
N GLU A 129 -9.11 -12.28 12.51
CA GLU A 129 -8.56 -13.64 12.45
C GLU A 129 -7.62 -13.84 11.24
N ILE A 130 -7.98 -13.28 10.07
CA ILE A 130 -7.14 -13.32 8.85
C ILE A 130 -5.83 -12.57 9.09
N TYR A 131 -5.90 -11.37 9.70
CA TYR A 131 -4.70 -10.57 9.98
C TYR A 131 -3.80 -11.27 11.00
N ASP A 132 -4.34 -11.78 12.09
CA ASP A 132 -3.56 -12.51 13.11
C ASP A 132 -2.83 -13.71 12.50
N TYR A 133 -3.50 -14.49 11.65
CA TYR A 133 -2.88 -15.61 10.95
C TYR A 133 -1.76 -15.16 10.00
N ALA A 134 -2.00 -14.12 9.20
CA ALA A 134 -1.03 -13.60 8.24
C ALA A 134 0.18 -12.97 8.93
N LEU A 135 -0.03 -12.19 10.00
CA LEU A 135 1.04 -11.62 10.83
C LEU A 135 1.85 -12.73 11.53
N GLY A 136 1.19 -13.79 11.98
CA GLY A 136 1.84 -15.00 12.54
C GLY A 136 2.74 -15.73 11.54
N LYS A 137 2.55 -15.51 10.23
CA LYS A 137 3.44 -15.99 9.15
C LYS A 137 4.51 -14.96 8.76
N ASN A 138 4.65 -13.88 9.51
CA ASN A 138 5.56 -12.76 9.26
C ASN A 138 5.27 -12.00 7.95
N LEU A 139 4.03 -12.02 7.45
CA LEU A 139 3.62 -11.20 6.32
C LEU A 139 3.38 -9.77 6.76
N ILE A 140 3.76 -8.82 5.91
CA ILE A 140 3.43 -7.40 6.05
C ILE A 140 2.02 -7.19 5.50
N LEU A 141 1.16 -6.47 6.24
CA LEU A 141 -0.19 -6.15 5.77
C LEU A 141 -0.26 -4.69 5.33
N LEU A 142 -0.56 -4.45 4.06
CA LEU A 142 -0.81 -3.12 3.55
C LEU A 142 -2.28 -2.98 3.16
N HIS A 143 -2.95 -1.99 3.74
CA HIS A 143 -4.36 -1.70 3.51
C HIS A 143 -4.54 -0.37 2.82
N HIS A 144 -5.44 -0.32 1.83
CA HIS A 144 -6.03 0.96 1.43
C HIS A 144 -6.72 1.61 2.62
N ALA A 145 -6.63 2.92 2.77
CA ALA A 145 -7.18 3.65 3.90
C ALA A 145 -7.90 4.94 3.47
N GLY A 146 -9.14 5.08 3.90
CA GLY A 146 -9.93 6.29 3.71
C GLY A 146 -10.74 6.34 2.41
N PHE A 147 -10.79 7.52 1.80
CA PHE A 147 -11.56 7.79 0.60
C PHE A 147 -11.04 7.04 -0.62
N ASP A 148 -11.97 6.51 -1.42
CA ASP A 148 -11.74 6.03 -2.78
C ASP A 148 -12.87 6.58 -3.67
N PRO A 149 -12.57 7.20 -4.83
CA PRO A 149 -13.58 7.88 -5.66
C PRO A 149 -14.63 6.95 -6.27
N ALA A 150 -14.34 5.66 -6.38
CA ALA A 150 -15.28 4.67 -6.89
C ALA A 150 -16.40 4.32 -5.89
N PHE A 151 -16.23 4.68 -4.60
CA PHE A 151 -17.14 4.25 -3.54
C PHE A 151 -17.69 5.39 -2.70
N PRO A 152 -18.99 5.30 -2.29
CA PRO A 152 -19.57 6.29 -1.41
C PRO A 152 -19.15 6.10 0.05
N ALA A 153 -19.18 7.17 0.85
CA ALA A 153 -19.10 7.07 2.29
C ALA A 153 -20.33 6.33 2.88
N PRO A 154 -20.23 5.70 4.06
CA PRO A 154 -19.06 5.64 4.95
C PRO A 154 -18.01 4.63 4.49
N PHE A 155 -16.74 5.00 4.56
CA PHE A 155 -15.64 4.14 4.12
C PHE A 155 -15.40 2.96 5.07
N ARG A 156 -15.09 1.80 4.47
CA ARG A 156 -14.88 0.52 5.17
C ARG A 156 -13.54 0.45 5.92
N SER A 157 -12.56 1.29 5.52
CA SER A 157 -11.21 1.36 6.08
C SER A 157 -10.89 2.80 6.51
N ASN A 158 -11.42 3.25 7.64
CA ASN A 158 -11.18 4.56 8.19
C ASN A 158 -10.22 4.53 9.41
N PRO A 159 -9.61 5.67 9.83
CA PRO A 159 -8.65 5.70 10.92
C PRO A 159 -9.15 5.13 12.25
N LYS A 160 -10.44 5.28 12.58
CA LYS A 160 -11.02 4.73 13.80
C LYS A 160 -11.03 3.20 13.81
N LYS A 161 -11.28 2.59 12.63
CA LYS A 161 -11.26 1.13 12.47
C LYS A 161 -9.83 0.58 12.56
N PHE A 162 -8.85 1.26 11.97
CA PHE A 162 -7.45 0.92 12.16
C PHE A 162 -7.04 0.92 13.64
N ALA A 163 -7.52 1.87 14.43
CA ALA A 163 -7.23 1.90 15.86
C ALA A 163 -7.72 0.63 16.59
N ARG A 164 -8.88 0.07 16.18
CA ARG A 164 -9.34 -1.22 16.70
C ARG A 164 -8.42 -2.36 16.25
N VAL A 165 -8.09 -2.43 14.95
CA VAL A 165 -7.16 -3.46 14.42
C VAL A 165 -5.83 -3.45 15.19
N ILE A 166 -5.22 -2.27 15.37
CA ILE A 166 -3.95 -2.13 16.10
C ILE A 166 -4.06 -2.63 17.54
N LYS A 167 -5.19 -2.35 18.20
CA LYS A 167 -5.44 -2.78 19.57
C LYS A 167 -5.57 -4.30 19.72
N GLU A 168 -6.22 -4.94 18.73
CA GLU A 168 -6.46 -6.39 18.75
C GLU A 168 -5.23 -7.18 18.27
N MET A 169 -4.39 -6.61 17.39
CA MET A 169 -3.18 -7.28 16.89
C MET A 169 -2.03 -7.19 17.89
N ARG A 170 -1.40 -8.32 18.20
CA ARG A 170 -0.31 -8.44 19.20
C ARG A 170 1.07 -8.12 18.64
N GLY A 171 1.15 -7.51 17.47
CA GLY A 171 2.41 -7.19 16.79
C GLY A 171 2.34 -7.39 15.29
N GLY A 172 3.50 -7.46 14.64
CA GLY A 172 3.59 -7.52 13.19
C GLY A 172 3.58 -6.15 12.53
N ILE A 173 3.67 -6.13 11.21
CA ILE A 173 3.76 -4.89 10.42
C ILE A 173 2.46 -4.68 9.68
N ILE A 174 1.74 -3.63 10.07
CA ILE A 174 0.52 -3.17 9.41
C ILE A 174 0.77 -1.78 8.86
N ILE A 175 0.39 -1.56 7.60
CA ILE A 175 0.56 -0.29 6.89
C ILE A 175 -0.82 0.21 6.47
N ALA A 176 -1.16 1.42 6.86
CA ALA A 176 -2.33 2.14 6.36
C ALA A 176 -1.88 3.12 5.28
N ALA A 177 -2.33 2.89 4.05
CA ALA A 177 -2.00 3.72 2.90
C ALA A 177 -2.51 5.17 3.03
N HIS A 178 -2.03 6.05 2.16
CA HIS A 178 -2.50 7.43 2.00
C HIS A 178 -2.43 8.22 3.31
N LEU A 179 -1.25 8.16 3.95
CA LEU A 179 -0.96 8.74 5.27
C LEU A 179 -1.99 8.31 6.33
N GLY A 180 -2.43 7.04 6.25
CA GLY A 180 -3.34 6.43 7.23
C GLY A 180 -4.83 6.66 6.99
N GLY A 181 -5.20 7.40 5.93
CA GLY A 181 -6.61 7.64 5.61
C GLY A 181 -6.82 8.80 4.64
N HIS A 182 -6.89 8.51 3.34
CA HIS A 182 -7.14 9.53 2.32
C HIS A 182 -8.37 10.39 2.67
N ALA A 183 -8.20 11.72 2.62
CA ALA A 183 -9.21 12.71 3.00
C ALA A 183 -9.80 12.59 4.43
N GLN A 184 -9.08 11.89 5.36
CA GLN A 184 -9.50 11.70 6.75
C GLN A 184 -8.36 11.96 7.76
N TRP A 185 -7.41 12.83 7.44
CA TRP A 185 -6.17 13.02 8.20
C TRP A 185 -6.35 13.58 9.61
N ASP A 186 -7.44 14.31 9.90
CA ASP A 186 -7.80 14.69 11.27
C ASP A 186 -8.10 13.45 12.13
N GLY A 187 -8.71 12.42 11.50
CA GLY A 187 -8.90 11.12 12.13
C GLY A 187 -7.58 10.38 12.35
N VAL A 188 -6.64 10.49 11.43
CA VAL A 188 -5.27 9.94 11.58
C VAL A 188 -4.55 10.59 12.75
N GLU A 189 -4.56 11.93 12.84
CA GLU A 189 -3.97 12.65 13.96
C GLU A 189 -4.57 12.24 15.32
N LYS A 190 -5.86 11.91 15.32
CA LYS A 190 -6.60 11.53 16.56
C LYS A 190 -6.40 10.07 16.96
N TYR A 191 -6.39 9.14 15.99
CA TYR A 191 -6.51 7.72 16.29
C TYR A 191 -5.25 6.90 16.00
N LEU A 192 -4.39 7.35 15.07
CA LEU A 192 -3.25 6.56 14.61
C LEU A 192 -1.89 7.10 15.03
N CYS A 193 -1.76 8.42 15.18
CA CYS A 193 -0.47 9.01 15.56
C CYS A 193 0.02 8.49 16.92
N GLY A 194 1.30 8.09 16.96
CA GLY A 194 1.96 7.54 18.16
C GLY A 194 1.70 6.04 18.38
N THR A 195 0.95 5.38 17.49
CA THR A 195 0.76 3.92 17.54
C THR A 195 1.86 3.17 16.78
N ASN A 196 1.77 1.84 16.71
CA ASN A 196 2.76 1.01 16.01
C ASN A 196 2.47 0.78 14.53
N ILE A 197 1.40 1.40 13.98
CA ILE A 197 1.08 1.28 12.56
C ILE A 197 2.11 2.02 11.71
N TYR A 198 2.38 1.52 10.50
CA TYR A 198 3.09 2.29 9.49
C TYR A 198 2.11 3.05 8.61
N LEU A 199 2.53 4.20 8.11
CA LEU A 199 1.77 5.01 7.15
C LEU A 199 2.60 5.12 5.87
N ASP A 200 1.99 5.16 4.70
CA ASP A 200 2.70 5.53 3.48
C ASP A 200 2.23 6.90 2.95
N THR A 201 3.05 7.55 2.15
CA THR A 201 2.79 8.91 1.65
C THR A 201 1.95 8.93 0.38
N SER A 202 1.48 7.78 -0.10
CA SER A 202 0.86 7.64 -1.41
C SER A 202 -0.36 8.57 -1.60
N MET A 203 -0.48 9.15 -2.78
CA MET A 203 -1.50 10.13 -3.15
C MET A 203 -1.71 11.23 -2.09
N GLY A 204 -0.61 11.77 -1.57
CA GLY A 204 -0.69 12.62 -0.38
C GLY A 204 -0.59 14.10 -0.66
N PHE A 205 0.54 14.54 -1.20
CA PHE A 205 0.89 15.97 -1.22
C PHE A 205 0.05 16.85 -2.14
N GLU A 206 -0.75 16.29 -3.02
CA GLU A 206 -1.77 17.04 -3.76
C GLU A 206 -3.05 17.29 -2.94
N TYR A 207 -3.25 16.55 -1.83
CA TYR A 207 -4.52 16.51 -1.11
C TYR A 207 -4.43 16.96 0.34
N PHE A 208 -3.28 16.84 1.00
CA PHE A 208 -3.06 17.39 2.34
C PHE A 208 -2.04 18.54 2.34
N SER A 209 -2.15 19.45 3.30
CA SER A 209 -1.17 20.53 3.43
C SER A 209 0.14 20.04 4.06
N ASN A 210 1.26 20.75 3.74
CA ASN A 210 2.53 20.49 4.40
C ASN A 210 2.42 20.57 5.93
N ASP A 211 1.65 21.51 6.45
CA ASP A 211 1.46 21.67 7.90
C ASP A 211 0.78 20.44 8.51
N GLN A 212 -0.20 19.87 7.83
CA GLN A 212 -0.87 18.64 8.31
C GLN A 212 0.09 17.44 8.28
N PHE A 213 0.85 17.27 7.20
CA PHE A 213 1.88 16.24 7.12
C PHE A 213 2.90 16.37 8.25
N LEU A 214 3.43 17.58 8.46
CA LEU A 214 4.43 17.85 9.50
C LEU A 214 3.88 17.61 10.92
N ARG A 215 2.61 17.92 11.18
CA ARG A 215 1.96 17.60 12.46
C ARG A 215 1.85 16.10 12.67
N ILE A 216 1.40 15.35 11.63
CA ILE A 216 1.30 13.88 11.67
C ILE A 216 2.68 13.28 11.90
N LEU A 217 3.68 13.67 11.11
CA LEU A 217 5.06 13.19 11.23
C LEU A 217 5.63 13.45 12.63
N LYS A 218 5.46 14.65 13.17
CA LYS A 218 5.93 14.99 14.51
C LYS A 218 5.29 14.15 15.61
N LYS A 219 4.00 13.83 15.46
CA LYS A 219 3.26 13.02 16.44
C LYS A 219 3.51 11.52 16.28
N HIS A 220 3.70 11.06 15.04
CA HIS A 220 3.77 9.64 14.72
C HIS A 220 5.19 9.08 14.74
N GLY A 221 6.15 9.90 14.29
CA GLY A 221 7.55 9.53 14.13
C GLY A 221 7.88 9.21 12.67
N ALA A 222 8.98 9.79 12.18
CA ALA A 222 9.47 9.56 10.81
C ALA A 222 9.87 8.10 10.57
N ASP A 223 10.19 7.35 11.62
CA ASP A 223 10.60 5.95 11.59
C ASP A 223 9.47 4.97 11.22
N LYS A 224 8.24 5.45 11.10
CA LYS A 224 7.05 4.66 10.72
C LYS A 224 6.32 5.23 9.49
N ILE A 225 6.94 6.13 8.76
CA ILE A 225 6.41 6.66 7.50
C ILE A 225 7.22 6.09 6.34
N LEU A 226 6.55 5.51 5.36
CA LEU A 226 7.11 4.94 4.15
C LEU A 226 6.85 5.88 2.98
N PHE A 227 7.79 6.01 2.07
CA PHE A 227 7.49 6.60 0.78
C PHE A 227 6.66 5.61 -0.04
N GLY A 228 5.55 6.08 -0.57
CA GLY A 228 4.70 5.41 -1.55
C GLY A 228 4.11 6.45 -2.47
N SER A 229 3.97 6.13 -3.76
CA SER A 229 3.40 7.06 -4.75
C SER A 229 1.94 6.79 -5.07
N ASP A 230 1.53 5.53 -5.06
CA ASP A 230 0.29 5.03 -5.69
C ASP A 230 0.34 5.06 -7.23
N ALA A 231 1.54 5.12 -7.81
CA ALA A 231 1.66 5.04 -9.28
C ALA A 231 0.97 3.78 -9.81
N PRO A 232 0.20 3.85 -10.89
CA PRO A 232 0.18 4.92 -11.89
C PRO A 232 -0.76 6.11 -11.60
N TRP A 233 -1.47 6.15 -10.48
CA TRP A 233 -2.49 7.17 -10.19
C TRP A 233 -1.90 8.50 -9.72
N SER A 234 -0.64 8.51 -9.33
CA SER A 234 0.12 9.71 -8.94
C SER A 234 1.52 9.68 -9.55
N ASN A 235 2.17 10.85 -9.59
CA ASN A 235 3.51 11.03 -10.12
C ASN A 235 4.55 10.96 -9.01
N ALA A 236 5.25 9.83 -8.90
CA ALA A 236 6.25 9.62 -7.87
C ALA A 236 7.39 10.66 -7.87
N LYS A 237 7.77 11.20 -9.04
CA LYS A 237 8.79 12.25 -9.11
C LYS A 237 8.37 13.48 -8.33
N THR A 238 7.14 13.93 -8.52
CA THR A 238 6.59 15.09 -7.80
C THR A 238 6.55 14.84 -6.29
N GLU A 239 6.12 13.65 -5.88
CA GLU A 239 6.08 13.25 -4.46
C GLU A 239 7.47 13.21 -3.83
N ILE A 240 8.48 12.67 -4.54
CA ILE A 240 9.88 12.65 -4.08
C ILE A 240 10.44 14.07 -3.93
N GLU A 241 10.23 14.93 -4.92
CA GLU A 241 10.68 16.33 -4.89
C GLU A 241 10.02 17.09 -3.73
N HIS A 242 8.74 16.81 -3.48
CA HIS A 242 8.01 17.39 -2.37
C HIS A 242 8.64 17.02 -1.02
N ILE A 243 8.87 15.72 -0.76
CA ILE A 243 9.51 15.24 0.47
C ILE A 243 10.91 15.87 0.64
N LYS A 244 11.68 15.95 -0.43
CA LYS A 244 13.04 16.57 -0.39
C LYS A 244 13.01 18.04 0.00
N ASN A 245 11.95 18.77 -0.37
CA ASN A 245 11.81 20.20 -0.09
C ASN A 245 11.13 20.50 1.26
N LEU A 246 10.59 19.51 1.96
CA LEU A 246 10.05 19.71 3.31
C LEU A 246 11.17 20.11 4.31
N PRO A 247 10.81 20.88 5.35
CA PRO A 247 11.74 21.28 6.41
C PRO A 247 12.02 20.11 7.38
N LEU A 248 12.50 18.99 6.84
CA LEU A 248 12.89 17.80 7.55
C LEU A 248 14.40 17.67 7.59
N THR A 249 14.92 17.00 8.61
CA THR A 249 16.33 16.60 8.64
C THR A 249 16.62 15.58 7.54
N GLU A 250 17.87 15.51 7.08
CA GLU A 250 18.27 14.50 6.10
C GLU A 250 18.06 13.06 6.62
N SER A 251 18.17 12.86 7.93
CA SER A 251 17.87 11.57 8.55
C SER A 251 16.39 11.19 8.39
N GLU A 252 15.47 12.11 8.64
CA GLU A 252 14.03 11.86 8.47
C GLU A 252 13.69 11.60 7.01
N LYS A 253 14.23 12.41 6.06
CA LYS A 253 14.04 12.17 4.62
C LYS A 253 14.54 10.79 4.19
N ASN A 254 15.71 10.39 4.66
CA ASN A 254 16.29 9.08 4.36
C ASN A 254 15.47 7.93 4.97
N LEU A 255 14.93 8.10 6.18
CA LEU A 255 14.01 7.11 6.77
C LEU A 255 12.77 6.93 5.90
N ILE A 256 12.11 8.03 5.52
CA ILE A 256 10.88 8.00 4.71
C ILE A 256 11.17 7.40 3.32
N LEU A 257 12.18 7.91 2.61
CA LEU A 257 12.45 7.54 1.22
C LEU A 257 12.94 6.09 1.05
N SER A 258 13.58 5.49 2.07
CA SER A 258 14.08 4.11 1.96
C SER A 258 14.36 3.39 3.26
N GLY A 259 14.81 4.07 4.31
CA GLY A 259 15.31 3.43 5.53
C GLY A 259 14.28 2.54 6.21
N ASN A 260 13.05 3.03 6.33
CA ASN A 260 11.95 2.27 6.91
C ASN A 260 11.56 1.07 6.04
N ALA A 261 11.47 1.27 4.72
CA ALA A 261 11.17 0.20 3.78
C ALA A 261 12.23 -0.92 3.85
N LYS A 262 13.51 -0.57 3.85
CA LYS A 262 14.61 -1.54 4.03
C LYS A 262 14.45 -2.36 5.31
N ARG A 263 14.18 -1.67 6.42
CA ARG A 263 14.03 -2.32 7.73
C ARG A 263 12.90 -3.34 7.73
N ILE A 264 11.70 -2.98 7.23
CA ILE A 264 10.55 -3.88 7.28
C ILE A 264 10.61 -4.98 6.21
N LEU A 265 11.25 -4.74 5.07
CA LEU A 265 11.47 -5.75 4.01
C LEU A 265 12.67 -6.67 4.30
N ASN A 266 13.48 -6.30 5.28
CA ASN A 266 14.72 -7.00 5.63
C ASN A 266 15.68 -7.15 4.43
N ILE A 267 16.07 -6.01 3.83
CA ILE A 267 16.95 -5.90 2.65
C ILE A 267 18.04 -4.87 2.86
#